data_69b8a5da95f15d1c1932be9a35573428
#
_entry.id   69b8a5da95f15d1c1932be9a35573428
#
_cell.length_a   1.000
_cell.length_b   1.000
_cell.length_c   1.000
_cell.angle_alpha   90.00
_cell.angle_beta   90.00
_cell.angle_gamma   90.00
#
_symmetry.space_group_name_H-M   'P 1'
#
loop_
_entity.id
_entity.type
_entity.pdbx_description
1 polymer ?
#
loop_
_entity_poly.entity_id
_entity_poly.type
_entity_poly.pdbx_seq_one_letter_code
_entity_poly.pdbx_strand_id
1 'polypeptide(L)'
;RMPFNGGFAQFERTLDDALRRDWSYGRNIDALLDYARRIRDRQALIVLATDELALRKRHIDVIGAIAATHPVVLITVATANPFDPSEAAREWYDGKSGRRIPALLRNAKATEEVALHRRYVCAALEHELAKRGSRMIRAASSDMMFDAFVRLVSRSLGRSIRNQLRVPPSLNLTSEVPA
;
A
#
# COMPACT_ATOMS: atom_id res chain seq x y z
N ARG A 1 6.11 -13.69 13.06
CA ARG A 1 5.20 -12.73 13.70
C ARG A 1 5.98 -11.94 14.73
N MET A 2 5.96 -10.64 14.64
CA MET A 2 6.56 -9.73 15.61
C MET A 2 5.58 -9.41 16.73
N PRO A 3 6.00 -9.43 17.99
CA PRO A 3 5.20 -8.82 19.06
C PRO A 3 5.25 -7.30 18.93
N PHE A 4 4.10 -6.64 18.98
CA PHE A 4 3.96 -5.18 18.83
C PHE A 4 4.41 -4.37 20.06
N ASN A 5 4.91 -5.01 21.11
CA ASN A 5 5.09 -4.39 22.44
C ASN A 5 6.53 -3.93 22.72
N GLY A 6 7.41 -4.00 21.76
CA GLY A 6 8.86 -3.82 21.98
C GLY A 6 9.42 -2.43 21.70
N GLY A 7 8.60 -1.47 21.28
CA GLY A 7 9.08 -0.14 20.90
C GLY A 7 10.00 -0.11 19.68
N PHE A 8 10.66 1.04 19.45
CA PHE A 8 11.46 1.29 18.26
C PHE A 8 12.66 0.31 18.14
N ALA A 9 13.35 0.01 19.23
CA ALA A 9 14.49 -0.90 19.23
C ALA A 9 14.13 -2.34 18.80
N GLN A 10 12.91 -2.79 19.10
CA GLN A 10 12.45 -4.08 18.62
C GLN A 10 12.07 -4.04 17.15
N PHE A 11 11.50 -2.94 16.69
CA PHE A 11 11.24 -2.72 15.26
C PHE A 11 12.53 -2.77 14.44
N GLU A 12 13.59 -2.06 14.86
CA GLU A 12 14.91 -2.10 14.20
C GLU A 12 15.48 -3.51 14.12
N ARG A 13 15.54 -4.24 15.25
CA ARG A 13 16.04 -5.62 15.26
C ARG A 13 15.28 -6.52 14.28
N THR A 14 13.98 -6.35 14.20
CA THR A 14 13.20 -7.19 13.31
C THR A 14 13.32 -6.77 11.86
N LEU A 15 13.52 -5.49 11.58
CA LEU A 15 13.87 -5.02 10.26
C LEU A 15 15.21 -5.61 9.82
N ASP A 16 16.22 -5.62 10.69
CA ASP A 16 17.51 -6.23 10.42
C ASP A 16 17.41 -7.74 10.19
N ASP A 17 16.61 -8.43 10.98
CA ASP A 17 16.32 -9.85 10.78
C ASP A 17 15.59 -10.11 9.47
N ALA A 18 14.66 -9.23 9.10
CA ALA A 18 13.97 -9.31 7.82
C ALA A 18 14.93 -9.09 6.65
N LEU A 19 15.83 -8.11 6.72
CA LEU A 19 16.81 -7.82 5.68
C LEU A 19 17.83 -8.96 5.47
N ARG A 20 18.09 -9.77 6.51
CA ARG A 20 18.99 -10.94 6.44
C ARG A 20 18.30 -12.19 5.87
N ARG A 21 16.99 -12.19 5.74
CA ARG A 21 16.25 -13.35 5.22
C ARG A 21 16.40 -13.45 3.72
N ASP A 22 16.42 -14.69 3.24
CA ASP A 22 16.28 -14.96 1.81
C ASP A 22 14.83 -14.64 1.36
N TRP A 23 14.69 -13.68 0.45
CA TRP A 23 13.43 -13.28 -0.14
C TRP A 23 13.17 -13.90 -1.50
N SER A 24 13.96 -14.91 -1.89
CA SER A 24 13.84 -15.61 -3.17
C SER A 24 12.59 -16.49 -3.29
N TYR A 25 11.86 -16.67 -2.19
CA TYR A 25 10.62 -17.45 -2.17
C TYR A 25 9.52 -16.83 -3.04
N GLY A 26 8.75 -17.71 -3.68
CA GLY A 26 7.71 -17.33 -4.61
C GLY A 26 6.71 -16.30 -4.02
N ARG A 27 6.48 -15.25 -4.80
CA ARG A 27 5.57 -14.15 -4.44
C ARG A 27 4.12 -14.65 -4.47
N ASN A 28 3.40 -14.49 -3.38
CA ASN A 28 2.00 -14.87 -3.29
C ASN A 28 1.19 -13.74 -2.63
N ILE A 29 0.65 -12.85 -3.46
CA ILE A 29 -0.19 -11.73 -3.02
C ILE A 29 -1.47 -12.23 -2.36
N ASP A 30 -2.05 -13.34 -2.82
CA ASP A 30 -3.29 -13.88 -2.25
C ASP A 30 -3.06 -14.32 -0.80
N ALA A 31 -1.94 -15.00 -0.50
CA ALA A 31 -1.59 -15.38 0.88
C ALA A 31 -1.34 -14.16 1.78
N LEU A 32 -0.73 -13.08 1.25
CA LEU A 32 -0.55 -11.83 1.97
C LEU A 32 -1.90 -11.18 2.32
N LEU A 33 -2.82 -11.13 1.37
CA LEU A 33 -4.15 -10.55 1.57
C LEU A 33 -4.98 -11.41 2.53
N ASP A 34 -4.90 -12.73 2.45
CA ASP A 34 -5.56 -13.63 3.39
C ASP A 34 -5.01 -13.46 4.82
N TYR A 35 -3.72 -13.23 4.97
CA TYR A 35 -3.14 -12.90 6.26
C TYR A 35 -3.67 -11.55 6.79
N ALA A 36 -3.68 -10.52 5.94
CA ALA A 36 -4.16 -9.19 6.33
C ALA A 36 -5.64 -9.22 6.79
N ARG A 37 -6.50 -10.01 6.14
CA ARG A 37 -7.91 -10.20 6.53
C ARG A 37 -8.10 -10.84 7.91
N ARG A 38 -7.11 -11.57 8.41
CA ARG A 38 -7.16 -12.24 9.73
C ARG A 38 -6.67 -11.36 10.87
N ILE A 39 -6.20 -10.16 10.61
CA ILE A 39 -5.81 -9.20 11.64
C ILE A 39 -7.07 -8.75 12.35
N ARG A 40 -7.11 -8.93 13.68
CA ARG A 40 -8.30 -8.61 14.50
C ARG A 40 -8.20 -7.26 15.18
N ASP A 41 -7.02 -6.72 15.33
CA ASP A 41 -6.81 -5.41 15.95
C ASP A 41 -7.23 -4.31 14.96
N ARG A 42 -8.42 -3.76 15.19
CA ARG A 42 -9.01 -2.73 14.33
C ARG A 42 -8.29 -1.37 14.38
N GLN A 43 -7.41 -1.18 15.35
CA GLN A 43 -6.58 0.03 15.45
C GLN A 43 -5.28 -0.11 14.68
N ALA A 44 -4.94 -1.31 14.22
CA ALA A 44 -3.74 -1.55 13.45
C ALA A 44 -3.80 -0.85 12.08
N LEU A 45 -2.80 -0.04 11.78
CA LEU A 45 -2.54 0.43 10.43
C LEU A 45 -1.94 -0.72 9.60
N ILE A 46 -2.59 -1.09 8.51
CA ILE A 46 -2.08 -2.10 7.58
C ILE A 46 -1.34 -1.41 6.44
N VAL A 47 -0.04 -1.66 6.35
CA VAL A 47 0.78 -1.22 5.22
C VAL A 47 1.05 -2.42 4.33
N LEU A 48 0.51 -2.40 3.11
CA LEU A 48 0.70 -3.42 2.09
C LEU A 48 1.62 -2.88 1.01
N ALA A 49 2.76 -3.53 0.79
CA ALA A 49 3.68 -3.20 -0.29
C ALA A 49 3.72 -4.35 -1.30
N THR A 50 3.51 -4.02 -2.58
CA THR A 50 3.53 -5.01 -3.66
C THR A 50 3.89 -4.35 -4.98
N ASP A 51 4.30 -5.15 -5.97
CA ASP A 51 4.46 -4.61 -7.33
C ASP A 51 3.07 -4.44 -8.00
N GLU A 52 2.99 -3.46 -8.90
CA GLU A 52 1.72 -3.12 -9.55
C GLU A 52 1.24 -4.23 -10.50
N LEU A 53 2.12 -5.10 -11.02
CA LEU A 53 1.76 -6.20 -11.90
C LEU A 53 1.20 -7.42 -11.13
N ALA A 54 1.48 -7.52 -9.84
CA ALA A 54 0.89 -8.57 -9.02
C ALA A 54 -0.60 -8.34 -8.76
N LEU A 55 -1.06 -7.09 -8.85
CA LEU A 55 -2.43 -6.70 -8.60
C LEU A 55 -3.34 -7.05 -9.78
N ARG A 56 -4.52 -7.60 -9.48
CA ARG A 56 -5.54 -8.00 -10.44
C ARG A 56 -6.91 -7.51 -9.99
N LYS A 57 -7.88 -7.50 -10.91
CA LYS A 57 -9.27 -7.08 -10.63
C LYS A 57 -9.83 -7.74 -9.36
N ARG A 58 -9.63 -9.05 -9.16
CA ARG A 58 -10.10 -9.79 -7.98
C ARG A 58 -9.55 -9.25 -6.64
N HIS A 59 -8.39 -8.62 -6.65
CA HIS A 59 -7.79 -8.09 -5.43
C HIS A 59 -8.41 -6.77 -4.98
N ILE A 60 -9.13 -6.07 -5.87
CA ILE A 60 -9.80 -4.79 -5.56
C ILE A 60 -10.81 -4.99 -4.43
N ASP A 61 -11.68 -5.99 -4.57
CA ASP A 61 -12.73 -6.28 -3.57
C ASP A 61 -12.11 -6.75 -2.25
N VAL A 62 -11.06 -7.58 -2.32
CA VAL A 62 -10.37 -8.10 -1.12
C VAL A 62 -9.68 -6.97 -0.35
N ILE A 63 -8.96 -6.09 -1.05
CA ILE A 63 -8.29 -4.92 -0.44
C ILE A 63 -9.35 -3.95 0.10
N GLY A 64 -10.43 -3.74 -0.64
CA GLY A 64 -11.58 -2.96 -0.18
C GLY A 64 -12.19 -3.51 1.10
N ALA A 65 -12.35 -4.83 1.23
CA ALA A 65 -12.85 -5.47 2.44
C ALA A 65 -11.90 -5.28 3.63
N ILE A 66 -10.58 -5.36 3.42
CA ILE A 66 -9.58 -5.05 4.46
C ILE A 66 -9.70 -3.59 4.89
N ALA A 67 -9.79 -2.66 3.93
CA ALA A 67 -9.90 -1.23 4.19
C ALA A 67 -11.23 -0.83 4.87
N ALA A 68 -12.27 -1.68 4.81
CA ALA A 68 -13.51 -1.45 5.54
C ALA A 68 -13.37 -1.69 7.05
N THR A 69 -12.36 -2.45 7.48
CA THR A 69 -12.14 -2.82 8.88
C THR A 69 -10.90 -2.21 9.50
N HIS A 70 -9.93 -1.82 8.67
CA HIS A 70 -8.63 -1.27 9.09
C HIS A 70 -8.24 -0.08 8.23
N PRO A 71 -7.52 0.93 8.77
CA PRO A 71 -6.83 1.90 7.94
C PRO A 71 -5.75 1.19 7.12
N VAL A 72 -5.75 1.41 5.80
CA VAL A 72 -4.82 0.77 4.85
C VAL A 72 -3.98 1.81 4.13
N VAL A 73 -2.70 1.57 4.03
CA VAL A 73 -1.79 2.21 3.08
C VAL A 73 -1.30 1.14 2.10
N LEU A 74 -1.72 1.25 0.86
CA LEU A 74 -1.26 0.37 -0.21
C LEU A 74 -0.10 1.05 -0.96
N ILE A 75 1.07 0.46 -0.93
CA ILE A 75 2.24 0.91 -1.68
C ILE A 75 2.40 0.01 -2.90
N THR A 76 2.23 0.59 -4.08
CA THR A 76 2.46 -0.12 -5.34
C THR A 76 3.79 0.32 -5.94
N VAL A 77 4.71 -0.63 -6.08
CA VAL A 77 5.99 -0.39 -6.72
C VAL A 77 5.79 -0.41 -8.24
N ALA A 78 6.12 0.69 -8.89
CA ALA A 78 6.06 0.79 -10.34
C ALA A 78 7.19 -0.05 -10.94
N THR A 79 6.82 -1.02 -11.77
CA THR A 79 7.78 -1.88 -12.47
C THR A 79 7.84 -1.51 -13.94
N ALA A 80 9.01 -1.71 -14.56
CA ALA A 80 9.14 -1.56 -16.00
C ALA A 80 8.19 -2.50 -16.74
N ASN A 81 7.77 -2.12 -17.95
CA ASN A 81 6.93 -2.96 -18.78
C ASN A 81 7.80 -3.93 -19.60
N PRO A 82 7.77 -5.25 -19.32
CA PRO A 82 8.64 -6.20 -20.01
C PRO A 82 8.27 -6.40 -21.48
N PHE A 83 7.13 -5.88 -21.92
CA PHE A 83 6.65 -5.96 -23.30
C PHE A 83 6.98 -4.72 -24.11
N ASP A 84 7.59 -3.70 -23.49
CA ASP A 84 7.94 -2.45 -24.17
C ASP A 84 9.06 -2.71 -25.18
N PRO A 85 8.86 -2.39 -26.48
CA PRO A 85 9.89 -2.55 -27.50
C PRO A 85 11.15 -1.70 -27.25
N SER A 86 11.03 -0.56 -26.56
CA SER A 86 12.18 0.29 -26.23
C SER A 86 13.17 -0.40 -25.29
N GLU A 87 12.71 -1.39 -24.53
CA GLU A 87 13.50 -2.22 -23.63
C GLU A 87 14.03 -3.50 -24.31
N ALA A 88 14.05 -3.56 -25.65
CA ALA A 88 14.39 -4.76 -26.42
C ALA A 88 15.81 -5.29 -26.16
N ALA A 89 16.74 -4.40 -25.80
CA ALA A 89 18.11 -4.78 -25.47
C ALA A 89 18.25 -5.53 -24.13
N ARG A 90 17.22 -5.52 -23.27
CA ARG A 90 17.24 -6.18 -21.97
C ARG A 90 16.60 -7.55 -22.03
N GLU A 91 17.22 -8.51 -21.36
CA GLU A 91 16.58 -9.79 -21.09
C GLU A 91 15.62 -9.68 -19.93
N TRP A 92 14.39 -10.14 -20.14
CA TRP A 92 13.35 -10.13 -19.12
C TRP A 92 12.99 -11.55 -18.72
N TYR A 93 12.84 -11.74 -17.42
CA TYR A 93 12.46 -13.01 -16.83
C TYR A 93 11.18 -12.86 -16.04
N ASP A 94 10.28 -13.81 -16.15
CA ASP A 94 9.10 -13.88 -15.29
C ASP A 94 9.53 -14.17 -13.84
N GLY A 95 9.23 -13.26 -12.93
CA GLY A 95 9.64 -13.34 -11.54
C GLY A 95 9.04 -14.53 -10.77
N LYS A 96 8.01 -15.18 -11.32
CA LYS A 96 7.39 -16.36 -10.70
C LYS A 96 7.99 -17.67 -11.20
N SER A 97 8.19 -17.80 -12.50
CA SER A 97 8.64 -19.04 -13.12
C SER A 97 10.14 -19.06 -13.42
N GLY A 98 10.82 -17.91 -13.33
CA GLY A 98 12.22 -17.74 -13.76
C GLY A 98 12.42 -17.89 -15.28
N ARG A 99 11.35 -18.00 -16.06
CA ARG A 99 11.43 -18.20 -17.49
C ARG A 99 11.66 -16.88 -18.22
N ARG A 100 12.51 -16.92 -19.25
CA ARG A 100 12.73 -15.78 -20.12
C ARG A 100 11.46 -15.44 -20.90
N ILE A 101 11.13 -14.14 -20.93
CA ILE A 101 10.01 -13.62 -21.73
C ILE A 101 10.47 -13.54 -23.18
N PRO A 102 9.82 -14.26 -24.12
CA PRO A 102 10.22 -14.27 -25.53
C PRO A 102 10.11 -12.88 -26.17
N ALA A 103 11.10 -12.51 -26.98
CA ALA A 103 11.11 -11.22 -27.65
C ALA A 103 9.91 -11.01 -28.59
N LEU A 104 9.37 -12.09 -29.17
CA LEU A 104 8.18 -12.02 -30.03
C LEU A 104 6.91 -11.52 -29.34
N LEU A 105 6.85 -11.60 -28.01
CA LEU A 105 5.73 -11.07 -27.22
C LEU A 105 5.85 -9.56 -26.98
N ARG A 106 6.98 -8.96 -27.32
CA ARG A 106 7.26 -7.53 -27.14
C ARG A 106 6.77 -6.76 -28.36
N ASN A 107 5.61 -6.16 -28.23
CA ASN A 107 5.01 -5.37 -29.29
C ASN A 107 4.15 -4.25 -28.70
N ALA A 108 3.84 -3.25 -29.52
CA ALA A 108 3.09 -2.08 -29.10
C ALA A 108 1.71 -2.44 -28.48
N LYS A 109 1.03 -3.44 -29.04
CA LYS A 109 -0.28 -3.87 -28.55
C LYS A 109 -0.19 -4.46 -27.15
N ALA A 110 0.76 -5.36 -26.89
CA ALA A 110 0.99 -5.95 -25.56
C ALA A 110 1.39 -4.87 -24.55
N THR A 111 2.23 -3.91 -24.96
CA THR A 111 2.61 -2.76 -24.15
C THR A 111 1.41 -1.93 -23.73
N GLU A 112 0.52 -1.63 -24.68
CA GLU A 112 -0.69 -0.85 -24.45
C GLU A 112 -1.68 -1.61 -23.54
N GLU A 113 -1.89 -2.89 -23.76
CA GLU A 113 -2.76 -3.74 -22.93
C GLU A 113 -2.29 -3.77 -21.47
N VAL A 114 -0.98 -3.93 -21.24
CA VAL A 114 -0.42 -3.88 -19.88
C VAL A 114 -0.59 -2.51 -19.25
N ALA A 115 -0.33 -1.44 -20.00
CA ALA A 115 -0.52 -0.08 -19.51
C ALA A 115 -1.98 0.23 -19.17
N LEU A 116 -2.93 -0.24 -19.99
CA LEU A 116 -4.36 -0.10 -19.75
C LEU A 116 -4.80 -0.87 -18.51
N HIS A 117 -4.35 -2.12 -18.39
CA HIS A 117 -4.63 -2.94 -17.21
C HIS A 117 -4.13 -2.29 -15.92
N ARG A 118 -2.88 -1.81 -15.91
CA ARG A 118 -2.30 -1.09 -14.77
C ARG A 118 -3.13 0.13 -14.39
N ARG A 119 -3.45 0.98 -15.37
CA ARG A 119 -4.27 2.18 -15.13
C ARG A 119 -5.62 1.83 -14.52
N TYR A 120 -6.30 0.83 -15.07
CA TYR A 120 -7.58 0.38 -14.56
C TYR A 120 -7.51 -0.12 -13.12
N VAL A 121 -6.58 -1.04 -12.81
CA VAL A 121 -6.47 -1.63 -11.47
C VAL A 121 -6.04 -0.58 -10.45
N CYS A 122 -5.07 0.28 -10.79
CA CYS A 122 -4.62 1.33 -9.89
C CYS A 122 -5.74 2.35 -9.61
N ALA A 123 -6.45 2.83 -10.64
CA ALA A 123 -7.54 3.78 -10.46
C ALA A 123 -8.70 3.19 -9.63
N ALA A 124 -9.05 1.92 -9.86
CA ALA A 124 -10.08 1.24 -9.11
C ALA A 124 -9.70 1.05 -7.63
N LEU A 125 -8.45 0.66 -7.35
CA LEU A 125 -7.93 0.52 -5.99
C LEU A 125 -7.85 1.86 -5.27
N GLU A 126 -7.37 2.90 -5.93
CA GLU A 126 -7.30 4.25 -5.37
C GLU A 126 -8.70 4.74 -4.97
N HIS A 127 -9.68 4.54 -5.85
CA HIS A 127 -11.07 4.88 -5.59
C HIS A 127 -11.66 4.10 -4.41
N GLU A 128 -11.47 2.76 -4.38
CA GLU A 128 -11.97 1.91 -3.29
C GLU A 128 -11.33 2.23 -1.93
N LEU A 129 -10.03 2.50 -1.92
CA LEU A 129 -9.33 2.90 -0.70
C LEU A 129 -9.75 4.29 -0.22
N ALA A 130 -9.90 5.25 -1.15
CA ALA A 130 -10.32 6.62 -0.82
C ALA A 130 -11.71 6.67 -0.17
N LYS A 131 -12.67 5.87 -0.64
CA LYS A 131 -14.00 5.73 -0.03
C LYS A 131 -13.96 5.37 1.45
N ARG A 132 -12.91 4.68 1.89
CA ARG A 132 -12.73 4.16 3.26
C ARG A 132 -11.69 4.92 4.06
N GLY A 133 -11.27 6.10 3.59
CA GLY A 133 -10.25 6.91 4.25
C GLY A 133 -8.83 6.33 4.17
N SER A 134 -8.67 5.21 3.45
CA SER A 134 -7.39 4.57 3.16
C SER A 134 -6.69 5.23 1.96
N ARG A 135 -5.42 4.90 1.73
CA ARG A 135 -4.62 5.58 0.70
C ARG A 135 -3.80 4.59 -0.10
N MET A 136 -3.53 4.97 -1.35
CA MET A 136 -2.60 4.30 -2.22
C MET A 136 -1.42 5.24 -2.55
N ILE A 137 -0.23 4.67 -2.58
CA ILE A 137 1.01 5.34 -3.00
C ILE A 137 1.59 4.53 -4.14
N ARG A 138 1.80 5.16 -5.29
CA ARG A 138 2.54 4.57 -6.40
C ARG A 138 3.95 5.15 -6.41
N ALA A 139 4.96 4.30 -6.31
CA ALA A 139 6.35 4.70 -6.20
C ALA A 139 7.20 4.06 -7.29
N ALA A 140 7.94 4.87 -8.02
CA ALA A 140 8.90 4.41 -9.03
C ALA A 140 10.32 4.21 -8.45
N SER A 141 10.57 4.76 -7.25
CA SER A 141 11.84 4.62 -6.53
C SER A 141 11.60 4.59 -5.02
N SER A 142 12.61 4.16 -4.26
CA SER A 142 12.62 4.18 -2.80
C SER A 142 12.44 5.59 -2.23
N ASP A 143 13.10 6.58 -2.81
CA ASP A 143 13.04 7.96 -2.35
C ASP A 143 11.63 8.53 -2.54
N MET A 144 11.02 8.32 -3.72
CA MET A 144 9.63 8.71 -3.97
C MET A 144 8.65 8.03 -3.01
N MET A 145 8.89 6.75 -2.70
CA MET A 145 8.08 5.99 -1.75
C MET A 145 8.19 6.59 -0.34
N PHE A 146 9.40 6.84 0.11
CA PHE A 146 9.67 7.37 1.43
C PHE A 146 9.04 8.76 1.60
N ASP A 147 9.27 9.68 0.66
CA ASP A 147 8.69 11.02 0.68
C ASP A 147 7.16 11.00 0.70
N ALA A 148 6.55 10.15 -0.14
CA ALA A 148 5.10 10.03 -0.19
C ALA A 148 4.54 9.44 1.12
N PHE A 149 5.21 8.47 1.72
CA PHE A 149 4.82 7.87 2.99
C PHE A 149 4.95 8.88 4.14
N VAL A 150 6.06 9.59 4.24
CA VAL A 150 6.26 10.64 5.26
C VAL A 150 5.19 11.72 5.16
N ARG A 151 4.90 12.22 3.96
CA ARG A 151 3.83 13.21 3.74
C ARG A 151 2.45 12.69 4.16
N LEU A 152 2.18 11.41 3.92
CA LEU A 152 0.91 10.77 4.29
C LEU A 152 0.77 10.69 5.82
N VAL A 153 1.80 10.21 6.51
CA VAL A 153 1.82 10.09 7.98
C VAL A 153 1.73 11.47 8.63
N SER A 154 2.51 12.44 8.15
CA SER A 154 2.50 13.81 8.68
C SER A 154 1.12 14.48 8.55
N ARG A 155 0.41 14.26 7.43
CA ARG A 155 -0.96 14.77 7.23
C ARG A 155 -1.97 14.10 8.15
N SER A 156 -1.83 12.81 8.42
CA SER A 156 -2.73 12.09 9.32
C SER A 156 -2.53 12.52 10.78
N LEU A 157 -1.29 12.68 11.22
CA LEU A 157 -0.96 13.20 12.54
C LEU A 157 -1.47 14.63 12.73
N GLY A 158 -1.27 15.52 11.76
CA GLY A 158 -1.78 16.89 11.82
C GLY A 158 -3.31 17.00 11.88
N ARG A 159 -4.05 16.04 11.29
CA ARG A 159 -5.50 15.95 11.43
C ARG A 159 -5.92 15.44 12.80
N SER A 160 -5.22 14.45 13.33
CA SER A 160 -5.49 13.90 14.68
C SER A 160 -5.30 14.96 15.76
N ILE A 161 -4.21 15.74 15.70
CA ILE A 161 -3.94 16.84 16.62
C ILE A 161 -5.01 17.93 16.51
N ARG A 162 -5.44 18.30 15.31
CA ARG A 162 -6.49 19.30 15.09
C ARG A 162 -7.85 18.86 15.61
N ASN A 163 -8.17 17.55 15.53
CA ASN A 163 -9.41 17.02 16.08
C ASN A 163 -9.38 16.93 17.61
N GLN A 164 -8.23 16.72 18.22
CA GLN A 164 -8.06 16.74 19.67
C GLN A 164 -8.07 18.15 20.26
N LEU A 165 -7.68 19.16 19.47
CA LEU A 165 -7.70 20.59 19.86
C LEU A 165 -9.06 21.26 19.60
N ARG A 166 -10.06 20.60 19.03
CA ARG A 166 -11.43 21.06 19.01
C ARG A 166 -11.99 20.91 20.42
N VAL A 167 -11.76 21.93 21.25
CA VAL A 167 -12.46 22.13 22.51
C VAL A 167 -13.97 22.11 22.20
N PRO A 168 -14.78 21.31 22.91
CA PRO A 168 -16.22 21.39 22.77
C PRO A 168 -16.69 22.81 23.07
N PRO A 169 -17.74 23.33 22.41
CA PRO A 169 -18.25 24.65 22.68
C PRO A 169 -18.56 24.74 24.20
N SER A 170 -17.90 25.67 24.83
CA SER A 170 -18.04 25.99 26.26
C SER A 170 -19.51 25.99 26.64
N LEU A 171 -19.88 25.20 27.63
CA LEU A 171 -21.10 25.33 28.39
C LEU A 171 -21.21 26.80 28.83
N ASN A 172 -22.18 27.52 28.29
CA ASN A 172 -22.60 28.80 28.78
C ASN A 172 -23.15 28.60 30.21
N LEU A 173 -22.28 28.81 31.19
CA LEU A 173 -22.75 29.04 32.55
C LEU A 173 -23.38 30.45 32.58
N THR A 174 -24.65 30.51 32.28
CA THR A 174 -25.52 31.63 32.69
C THR A 174 -25.53 31.67 34.21
N SER A 175 -24.76 32.58 34.77
CA SER A 175 -24.85 32.98 36.15
C SER A 175 -26.22 33.67 36.33
N GLU A 176 -27.20 32.95 36.85
CA GLU A 176 -28.35 33.58 37.52
C GLU A 176 -27.86 34.19 38.83
N VAL A 177 -27.88 35.51 38.90
CA VAL A 177 -27.74 36.27 40.12
C VAL A 177 -29.16 36.39 40.73
N PRO A 178 -29.46 35.87 41.92
CA PRO A 178 -30.71 36.17 42.61
C PRO A 178 -30.64 37.57 43.20
N ALA A 179 -31.76 38.28 43.02
CA ALA A 179 -32.07 39.58 43.65
C ALA A 179 -32.32 39.45 45.15
#